data_170ed19540f5ba3acbfb2c50bad0bdbf
#
_entry.id   170ed19540f5ba3acbfb2c50bad0bdbf
#
_cell.length_a   1.000
_cell.length_b   1.000
_cell.length_c   1.000
_cell.angle_alpha   90.00
_cell.angle_beta   90.00
_cell.angle_gamma   90.00
#
_symmetry.space_group_name_H-M   'P 1'
#
loop_
_entity.id
_entity.type
_entity.pdbx_description
1 polymer ?
#
loop_
_entity_poly.entity_id
_entity_poly.type
_entity_poly.pdbx_seq_one_letter_code
_entity_poly.pdbx_strand_id
1 'polypeptide(L)'
;MSFSSLRRFRTPALISLFLCITFTAGVALGYLTNHVWSENGRFEAFSREVFEQEAAGNMLNLHYSLAHPEEKGIERPAPSLGTVSSDMSETFRLYETYIEKLRAFAFSELSEENRLTLDMLLLYFHTQTSLEGNELLEEMLSPSLGIQAQLPVLLAEYAFYEDQDISDYLNLLISIEPYFDSILKFEQEKADAGLFMSDATADRILEQCASFIRDPESCYMIDLFAERLEEYGKFSQEEQEELNRRHKEIILEKVIPAYEKLMAGLQALKGSGVSSRGLSHFPGGKEYYEYLLKSQTGSYVPVEQLQKRLLAQLEEDMNTIRLMLKEQPSLLRKLTAGVDLPDFSPEKALSVLQQKIAGDFPALEETDFQVRYVHESMEDYLSPAFYLTPPLDTGSPNVIYINRSGRNPNLE
;
A
#
# COMPACT_ATOMS: atom_id res chain seq x y z
N MET A 1 29.67 67.49 34.48
CA MET A 1 28.67 66.41 34.53
C MET A 1 29.40 65.08 34.61
N SER A 2 29.22 64.36 35.69
CA SER A 2 30.06 63.29 36.19
C SER A 2 29.85 61.96 35.40
N PHE A 3 30.94 61.35 35.00
CA PHE A 3 31.01 60.02 34.35
C PHE A 3 30.53 58.83 35.22
N SER A 4 30.01 59.14 36.42
CA SER A 4 29.56 58.05 37.36
C SER A 4 28.13 57.54 37.16
N SER A 5 27.30 58.19 36.35
CA SER A 5 25.91 57.81 36.15
C SER A 5 25.72 56.75 35.10
N LEU A 6 26.65 56.59 34.15
CA LEU A 6 26.59 55.57 33.06
C LEU A 6 26.99 54.13 33.50
N ARG A 7 27.70 53.99 34.60
CA ARG A 7 28.10 52.64 35.14
C ARG A 7 26.97 51.94 35.90
N ARG A 8 25.99 52.67 36.45
CA ARG A 8 24.90 52.13 37.28
C ARG A 8 23.82 51.43 36.46
N PHE A 9 23.69 51.74 35.18
CA PHE A 9 22.69 51.12 34.30
C PHE A 9 23.22 49.90 33.51
N ARG A 10 24.53 49.74 33.39
CA ARG A 10 25.12 48.60 32.64
C ARG A 10 25.12 47.26 33.41
N THR A 11 25.27 47.31 34.72
CA THR A 11 25.30 46.08 35.54
C THR A 11 23.94 45.38 35.63
N PRO A 12 22.80 46.04 35.88
CA PRO A 12 21.52 45.32 35.90
C PRO A 12 21.10 44.81 34.51
N ALA A 13 21.42 45.53 33.43
CA ALA A 13 21.14 45.06 32.07
C ALA A 13 21.97 43.82 31.69
N LEU A 14 23.24 43.78 32.08
CA LEU A 14 24.11 42.62 31.88
C LEU A 14 23.67 41.41 32.71
N ILE A 15 23.23 41.63 33.96
CA ILE A 15 22.69 40.58 34.82
C ILE A 15 21.38 40.05 34.24
N SER A 16 20.51 40.94 33.77
CA SER A 16 19.23 40.54 33.12
C SER A 16 19.47 39.74 31.84
N LEU A 17 20.44 40.16 31.01
CA LEU A 17 20.82 39.44 29.80
C LEU A 17 21.40 38.04 30.13
N PHE A 18 22.27 37.95 31.14
CA PHE A 18 22.85 36.67 31.60
C PHE A 18 21.78 35.75 32.15
N LEU A 19 20.80 36.23 32.94
CA LEU A 19 19.68 35.48 33.43
C LEU A 19 18.76 34.98 32.28
N CYS A 20 18.51 35.82 31.28
CA CYS A 20 17.75 35.41 30.09
C CYS A 20 18.48 34.28 29.31
N ILE A 21 19.79 34.42 29.10
CA ILE A 21 20.60 33.41 28.41
C ILE A 21 20.61 32.09 29.21
N THR A 22 20.81 32.14 30.51
CA THR A 22 20.81 30.91 31.34
C THR A 22 19.43 30.28 31.42
N PHE A 23 18.36 31.06 31.48
CA PHE A 23 17.00 30.55 31.44
C PHE A 23 16.66 29.88 30.08
N THR A 24 16.96 30.58 28.97
CA THR A 24 16.76 30.02 27.64
C THR A 24 17.62 28.78 27.39
N ALA A 25 18.87 28.77 27.83
CA ALA A 25 19.74 27.59 27.78
C ALA A 25 19.20 26.45 28.66
N GLY A 26 18.69 26.75 29.84
CA GLY A 26 18.05 25.77 30.73
C GLY A 26 16.78 25.17 30.14
N VAL A 27 15.93 26.01 29.53
CA VAL A 27 14.72 25.55 28.84
C VAL A 27 15.08 24.70 27.61
N ALA A 28 16.06 25.13 26.81
CA ALA A 28 16.52 24.36 25.65
C ALA A 28 17.15 23.02 26.08
N LEU A 29 17.97 23.02 27.14
CA LEU A 29 18.56 21.80 27.69
C LEU A 29 17.48 20.87 28.25
N GLY A 30 16.50 21.41 28.96
CA GLY A 30 15.34 20.66 29.47
C GLY A 30 14.51 20.05 28.35
N TYR A 31 14.29 20.78 27.27
CA TYR A 31 13.63 20.26 26.08
C TYR A 31 14.44 19.14 25.43
N LEU A 32 15.74 19.35 25.21
CA LEU A 32 16.63 18.34 24.64
C LEU A 32 16.70 17.06 25.49
N THR A 33 16.80 17.19 26.83
CA THR A 33 16.84 16.01 27.72
C THR A 33 15.53 15.26 27.77
N ASN A 34 14.40 15.96 27.76
CA ASN A 34 13.08 15.33 27.89
C ASN A 34 12.46 14.86 26.57
N HIS A 35 12.89 15.39 25.41
CA HIS A 35 12.30 15.07 24.12
C HIS A 35 13.30 14.38 23.18
N VAL A 36 14.52 14.95 23.02
CA VAL A 36 15.49 14.43 22.05
C VAL A 36 16.35 13.31 22.64
N TRP A 37 16.77 13.44 23.91
CA TRP A 37 17.65 12.45 24.56
C TRP A 37 16.91 11.45 25.43
N SER A 38 15.58 11.58 25.56
CA SER A 38 14.76 10.58 26.23
C SER A 38 14.67 9.30 25.40
N GLU A 39 14.30 8.19 26.01
CA GLU A 39 14.11 6.93 25.30
C GLU A 39 13.00 7.06 24.23
N ASN A 40 11.93 7.82 24.51
CA ASN A 40 10.89 8.12 23.53
C ASN A 40 11.45 8.91 22.34
N GLY A 41 12.21 9.99 22.57
CA GLY A 41 12.77 10.79 21.47
C GLY A 41 13.74 10.00 20.60
N ARG A 42 14.53 9.11 21.19
CA ARG A 42 15.43 8.20 20.44
C ARG A 42 14.62 7.20 19.60
N PHE A 43 13.54 6.66 20.16
CA PHE A 43 12.67 5.72 19.46
C PHE A 43 11.91 6.40 18.32
N GLU A 44 11.36 7.59 18.54
CA GLU A 44 10.68 8.37 17.52
C GLU A 44 11.61 8.78 16.36
N ALA A 45 12.86 9.11 16.67
CA ALA A 45 13.87 9.37 15.63
C ALA A 45 14.18 8.10 14.82
N PHE A 46 14.30 6.95 15.48
CA PHE A 46 14.54 5.67 14.80
C PHE A 46 13.32 5.22 13.97
N SER A 47 12.11 5.31 14.49
CA SER A 47 10.91 4.92 13.73
C SER A 47 10.67 5.85 12.53
N ARG A 48 11.07 7.12 12.62
CA ARG A 48 11.09 8.04 11.48
C ARG A 48 12.12 7.61 10.43
N GLU A 49 13.35 7.27 10.83
CA GLU A 49 14.38 6.74 9.92
C GLU A 49 13.86 5.50 9.15
N VAL A 50 13.20 4.58 9.85
CA VAL A 50 12.57 3.41 9.24
C VAL A 50 11.49 3.81 8.25
N PHE A 51 10.58 4.70 8.63
CA PHE A 51 9.51 5.19 7.75
C PHE A 51 10.07 5.85 6.49
N GLU A 52 11.07 6.73 6.64
CA GLU A 52 11.70 7.43 5.52
C GLU A 52 12.34 6.43 4.53
N GLN A 53 13.03 5.41 5.03
CA GLN A 53 13.65 4.38 4.19
C GLN A 53 12.62 3.51 3.47
N GLU A 54 11.57 3.08 4.16
CA GLU A 54 10.51 2.26 3.58
C GLU A 54 9.65 3.07 2.58
N ALA A 55 9.27 4.29 2.91
CA ALA A 55 8.49 5.17 2.04
C ALA A 55 9.26 5.55 0.77
N ALA A 56 10.54 5.90 0.89
CA ALA A 56 11.39 6.26 -0.25
C ALA A 56 11.97 5.04 -1.01
N GLY A 57 11.59 3.83 -0.66
CA GLY A 57 12.06 2.59 -1.30
C GLY A 57 11.80 2.53 -2.81
N ASN A 58 10.68 3.09 -3.27
CA ASN A 58 10.41 3.36 -4.68
C ASN A 58 9.46 4.55 -4.83
N MET A 59 9.44 5.15 -6.04
CA MET A 59 8.67 6.37 -6.32
C MET A 59 7.16 6.17 -6.17
N LEU A 60 6.62 5.03 -6.59
CA LEU A 60 5.18 4.77 -6.52
C LEU A 60 4.72 4.66 -5.07
N ASN A 61 5.50 3.97 -4.23
CA ASN A 61 5.22 3.84 -2.79
C ASN A 61 5.28 5.19 -2.09
N LEU A 62 6.31 6.01 -2.39
CA LEU A 62 6.45 7.34 -1.82
C LEU A 62 5.25 8.22 -2.19
N HIS A 63 4.84 8.22 -3.46
CA HIS A 63 3.74 9.04 -3.96
C HIS A 63 2.40 8.73 -3.27
N TYR A 64 2.13 7.44 -3.02
CA TYR A 64 0.92 7.02 -2.30
C TYR A 64 1.00 7.23 -0.77
N SER A 65 2.22 7.35 -0.24
CA SER A 65 2.44 7.62 1.19
C SER A 65 2.41 9.12 1.52
N LEU A 66 3.00 9.96 0.66
CA LEU A 66 3.18 11.38 0.87
C LEU A 66 2.97 12.16 -0.45
N ALA A 67 2.15 13.21 -0.39
CA ALA A 67 1.96 14.14 -1.50
C ALA A 67 3.10 15.17 -1.62
N HIS A 68 3.66 15.57 -0.47
CA HIS A 68 4.72 16.60 -0.37
C HIS A 68 5.90 16.10 0.47
N PRO A 69 6.63 15.05 0.00
CA PRO A 69 7.71 14.43 0.77
C PRO A 69 8.83 15.42 1.15
N GLU A 70 9.10 16.42 0.32
CA GLU A 70 10.13 17.42 0.56
C GLU A 70 9.83 18.29 1.80
N GLU A 71 8.55 18.53 2.13
CA GLU A 71 8.14 19.24 3.35
C GLU A 71 8.48 18.45 4.61
N LYS A 72 8.65 17.13 4.49
CA LYS A 72 9.09 16.23 5.55
C LYS A 72 10.61 15.99 5.55
N GLY A 73 11.33 16.57 4.57
CA GLY A 73 12.76 16.36 4.37
C GLY A 73 13.12 15.03 3.70
N ILE A 74 12.13 14.37 3.07
CA ILE A 74 12.33 13.12 2.36
C ILE A 74 12.65 13.41 0.90
N GLU A 75 13.80 12.92 0.43
CA GLU A 75 14.21 13.06 -0.96
C GLU A 75 13.44 12.07 -1.84
N ARG A 76 12.98 12.53 -3.01
CA ARG A 76 12.34 11.67 -4.00
C ARG A 76 13.36 10.70 -4.59
N PRO A 77 13.08 9.39 -4.62
CA PRO A 77 13.91 8.44 -5.33
C PRO A 77 13.81 8.64 -6.84
N ALA A 78 14.69 8.01 -7.59
CA ALA A 78 14.57 8.01 -9.05
C ALA A 78 13.18 7.47 -9.47
N PRO A 79 12.49 8.11 -10.43
CA PRO A 79 11.16 7.71 -10.87
C PRO A 79 11.21 6.40 -11.66
N SER A 80 11.19 5.30 -10.94
CA SER A 80 11.26 3.92 -11.41
C SER A 80 10.40 3.01 -10.54
N LEU A 81 9.87 1.95 -11.14
CA LEU A 81 9.16 0.88 -10.43
C LEU A 81 10.12 -0.06 -9.67
N GLY A 82 11.43 0.13 -9.83
CA GLY A 82 12.44 -0.73 -9.23
C GLY A 82 12.65 -2.04 -10.00
N THR A 83 13.07 -3.08 -9.30
CA THR A 83 13.32 -4.42 -9.86
C THR A 83 12.88 -5.49 -8.88
N VAL A 84 12.36 -6.61 -9.41
CA VAL A 84 12.08 -7.82 -8.63
C VAL A 84 13.34 -8.70 -8.61
N SER A 85 13.70 -9.22 -7.44
CA SER A 85 14.82 -10.12 -7.25
C SER A 85 14.47 -11.24 -6.29
N SER A 86 14.96 -12.45 -6.56
CA SER A 86 14.92 -13.56 -5.61
C SER A 86 16.02 -13.48 -4.54
N ASP A 87 17.05 -12.67 -4.77
CA ASP A 87 18.06 -12.40 -3.75
C ASP A 87 17.64 -11.23 -2.88
N MET A 88 17.09 -11.54 -1.71
CA MET A 88 16.67 -10.58 -0.69
C MET A 88 17.65 -10.53 0.52
N SER A 89 18.85 -11.07 0.38
CA SER A 89 19.80 -11.21 1.48
C SER A 89 20.19 -9.87 2.13
N GLU A 90 20.27 -8.79 1.36
CA GLU A 90 20.53 -7.44 1.90
C GLU A 90 19.34 -6.89 2.67
N THR A 91 18.14 -7.12 2.18
CA THR A 91 16.88 -6.73 2.85
C THR A 91 16.73 -7.45 4.19
N PHE A 92 16.97 -8.77 4.23
CA PHE A 92 16.88 -9.53 5.48
C PHE A 92 17.93 -9.07 6.50
N ARG A 93 19.16 -8.79 6.08
CA ARG A 93 20.20 -8.22 6.97
C ARG A 93 19.81 -6.84 7.51
N LEU A 94 19.17 -6.01 6.69
CA LEU A 94 18.67 -4.72 7.15
C LEU A 94 17.58 -4.91 8.22
N TYR A 95 16.61 -5.79 7.97
CA TYR A 95 15.54 -6.08 8.91
C TYR A 95 16.03 -6.70 10.21
N GLU A 96 17.02 -7.59 10.16
CA GLU A 96 17.69 -8.10 11.36
C GLU A 96 18.36 -6.97 12.16
N THR A 97 19.03 -6.04 11.48
CA THR A 97 19.60 -4.85 12.12
C THR A 97 18.53 -3.99 12.79
N TYR A 98 17.37 -3.83 12.17
CA TYR A 98 16.26 -3.11 12.78
C TYR A 98 15.70 -3.85 14.00
N ILE A 99 15.56 -5.15 13.94
CA ILE A 99 15.15 -5.98 15.08
C ILE A 99 16.13 -5.83 16.26
N GLU A 100 17.43 -5.86 16.01
CA GLU A 100 18.43 -5.65 17.04
C GLU A 100 18.34 -4.26 17.68
N LYS A 101 18.20 -3.20 16.87
CA LYS A 101 18.01 -1.83 17.33
C LYS A 101 16.73 -1.68 18.16
N LEU A 102 15.62 -2.26 17.71
CA LEU A 102 14.32 -2.23 18.42
C LEU A 102 14.41 -2.91 19.78
N ARG A 103 15.08 -4.05 19.86
CA ARG A 103 15.29 -4.79 21.13
C ARG A 103 16.18 -4.06 22.13
N ALA A 104 17.00 -3.11 21.65
CA ALA A 104 17.89 -2.34 22.51
C ALA A 104 17.17 -1.19 23.25
N PHE A 105 15.93 -0.84 22.85
CA PHE A 105 15.15 0.18 23.56
C PHE A 105 14.63 -0.34 24.92
N ALA A 106 14.69 0.51 25.92
CA ALA A 106 14.14 0.23 27.24
C ALA A 106 12.60 0.34 27.22
N PHE A 107 11.92 -0.77 26.92
CA PHE A 107 10.46 -0.84 26.74
C PHE A 107 9.66 -0.15 27.87
N SER A 108 10.10 -0.30 29.12
CA SER A 108 9.42 0.30 30.29
C SER A 108 9.49 1.82 30.33
N GLU A 109 10.46 2.45 29.61
CA GLU A 109 10.65 3.89 29.54
C GLU A 109 9.92 4.54 28.36
N LEU A 110 9.37 3.72 27.45
CA LEU A 110 8.57 4.20 26.32
C LEU A 110 7.15 4.55 26.77
N SER A 111 6.54 5.51 26.06
CA SER A 111 5.11 5.80 26.15
C SER A 111 4.29 4.60 25.70
N GLU A 112 3.00 4.56 26.02
CA GLU A 112 2.10 3.48 25.60
C GLU A 112 2.02 3.39 24.06
N GLU A 113 1.94 4.52 23.37
CA GLU A 113 1.95 4.62 21.91
C GLU A 113 3.26 4.09 21.30
N ASN A 114 4.41 4.50 21.85
CA ASN A 114 5.71 4.05 21.36
C ASN A 114 5.96 2.56 21.66
N ARG A 115 5.41 2.01 22.75
CA ARG A 115 5.45 0.56 23.02
C ARG A 115 4.66 -0.21 21.97
N LEU A 116 3.46 0.26 21.64
CA LEU A 116 2.64 -0.36 20.60
C LEU A 116 3.35 -0.32 19.24
N THR A 117 3.92 0.83 18.87
CA THR A 117 4.67 0.99 17.64
C THR A 117 5.90 0.07 17.59
N LEU A 118 6.62 -0.06 18.71
CA LEU A 118 7.77 -0.97 18.83
C LEU A 118 7.35 -2.43 18.64
N ASP A 119 6.26 -2.84 19.30
CA ASP A 119 5.74 -4.21 19.16
C ASP A 119 5.27 -4.49 17.72
N MET A 120 4.62 -3.52 17.07
CA MET A 120 4.20 -3.64 15.67
C MET A 120 5.39 -3.74 14.71
N LEU A 121 6.43 -2.93 14.89
CA LEU A 121 7.64 -2.98 14.07
C LEU A 121 8.39 -4.31 14.25
N LEU A 122 8.51 -4.80 15.50
CA LEU A 122 9.09 -6.11 15.76
C LEU A 122 8.29 -7.24 15.10
N LEU A 123 6.95 -7.18 15.19
CA LEU A 123 6.05 -8.14 14.55
C LEU A 123 6.26 -8.12 13.03
N TYR A 124 6.29 -6.94 12.43
CA TYR A 124 6.49 -6.75 11.00
C TYR A 124 7.82 -7.33 10.53
N PHE A 125 8.95 -6.88 11.10
CA PHE A 125 10.27 -7.34 10.66
C PHE A 125 10.50 -8.82 10.90
N HIS A 126 10.02 -9.38 12.03
CA HIS A 126 10.08 -10.82 12.26
C HIS A 126 9.22 -11.62 11.26
N THR A 127 8.10 -11.05 10.83
CA THR A 127 7.29 -11.67 9.78
C THR A 127 8.03 -11.65 8.46
N GLN A 128 8.58 -10.49 8.06
CA GLN A 128 9.31 -10.36 6.80
C GLN A 128 10.55 -11.28 6.75
N THR A 129 11.34 -11.35 7.82
CA THR A 129 12.50 -12.26 7.87
C THR A 129 12.11 -13.74 7.84
N SER A 130 10.87 -14.10 8.20
CA SER A 130 10.40 -15.49 8.10
C SER A 130 10.16 -15.97 6.65
N LEU A 131 10.26 -15.09 5.66
CA LEU A 131 10.24 -15.42 4.24
C LEU A 131 11.57 -16.04 3.77
N GLU A 132 12.68 -15.78 4.47
CA GLU A 132 14.02 -16.19 4.06
C GLU A 132 14.09 -17.68 3.69
N GLY A 133 14.64 -17.94 2.51
CA GLY A 133 14.72 -19.27 1.89
C GLY A 133 13.47 -19.72 1.13
N ASN A 134 12.39 -18.90 1.08
CA ASN A 134 11.16 -19.18 0.37
C ASN A 134 10.77 -18.06 -0.61
N GLU A 135 11.70 -17.17 -0.97
CA GLU A 135 11.45 -15.97 -1.80
C GLU A 135 10.87 -16.33 -3.16
N LEU A 136 11.32 -17.43 -3.75
CA LEU A 136 10.82 -17.93 -5.04
C LEU A 136 9.36 -18.46 -4.98
N LEU A 137 8.75 -18.56 -3.80
CA LEU A 137 7.33 -18.91 -3.68
C LEU A 137 6.42 -17.67 -3.76
N GLU A 138 6.97 -16.45 -3.75
CA GLU A 138 6.20 -15.25 -3.95
C GLU A 138 5.53 -15.22 -5.34
N GLU A 139 4.29 -14.72 -5.38
CA GLU A 139 3.49 -14.65 -6.60
C GLU A 139 3.42 -13.20 -7.10
N MET A 140 4.38 -12.79 -7.94
CA MET A 140 4.40 -11.47 -8.57
C MET A 140 3.27 -11.32 -9.59
N LEU A 141 2.96 -12.40 -10.30
CA LEU A 141 1.87 -12.46 -11.27
C LEU A 141 0.77 -13.39 -10.73
N SER A 142 -0.46 -12.93 -10.73
CA SER A 142 -1.61 -13.75 -10.35
C SER A 142 -2.90 -13.25 -10.99
N PRO A 143 -3.90 -14.11 -11.20
CA PRO A 143 -5.15 -13.72 -11.87
C PRO A 143 -5.96 -12.63 -11.16
N SER A 144 -5.79 -12.46 -9.84
CA SER A 144 -6.62 -11.53 -9.05
C SER A 144 -5.87 -10.28 -8.62
N LEU A 145 -4.65 -10.46 -8.10
CA LEU A 145 -3.89 -9.43 -7.41
C LEU A 145 -2.47 -9.29 -7.97
N GLY A 146 -2.19 -9.87 -9.13
CA GLY A 146 -0.89 -9.79 -9.76
C GLY A 146 -0.57 -8.38 -10.26
N ILE A 147 0.71 -8.07 -10.32
CA ILE A 147 1.23 -6.76 -10.75
C ILE A 147 0.71 -6.38 -12.14
N GLN A 148 0.56 -7.36 -13.06
CA GLN A 148 0.03 -7.12 -14.38
C GLN A 148 -1.39 -6.49 -14.39
N ALA A 149 -2.18 -6.78 -13.37
CA ALA A 149 -3.54 -6.25 -13.24
C ALA A 149 -3.58 -4.97 -12.38
N GLN A 150 -2.80 -4.91 -11.32
CA GLN A 150 -2.84 -3.78 -10.38
C GLN A 150 -2.06 -2.56 -10.84
N LEU A 151 -0.92 -2.75 -11.51
CA LEU A 151 -0.06 -1.62 -11.91
C LEU A 151 -0.77 -0.60 -12.80
N PRO A 152 -1.53 -0.99 -13.85
CA PRO A 152 -2.27 -0.01 -14.66
C PRO A 152 -3.29 0.79 -13.84
N VAL A 153 -3.92 0.16 -12.86
CA VAL A 153 -4.89 0.82 -11.96
C VAL A 153 -4.19 1.85 -11.08
N LEU A 154 -3.09 1.46 -10.44
CA LEU A 154 -2.31 2.38 -9.61
C LEU A 154 -1.79 3.57 -10.42
N LEU A 155 -1.29 3.33 -11.62
CA LEU A 155 -0.82 4.41 -12.49
C LEU A 155 -1.99 5.28 -13.00
N ALA A 156 -3.15 4.72 -13.30
CA ALA A 156 -4.33 5.49 -13.66
C ALA A 156 -4.85 6.38 -12.51
N GLU A 157 -4.68 5.94 -11.27
CA GLU A 157 -5.07 6.68 -10.06
C GLU A 157 -3.94 7.59 -9.51
N TYR A 158 -2.82 7.71 -10.20
CA TYR A 158 -1.69 8.55 -9.81
C TYR A 158 -2.09 10.04 -9.82
N ALA A 159 -2.18 10.69 -8.67
CA ALA A 159 -2.60 12.08 -8.53
C ALA A 159 -1.47 13.06 -8.87
N PHE A 160 -1.80 14.26 -9.35
CA PHE A 160 -0.83 15.32 -9.59
C PHE A 160 -0.99 16.40 -8.53
N TYR A 161 -0.09 16.45 -7.56
CA TYR A 161 -0.02 17.47 -6.52
C TYR A 161 0.86 18.65 -6.96
N GLU A 162 1.91 18.36 -7.72
CA GLU A 162 2.86 19.34 -8.27
C GLU A 162 3.34 18.95 -9.67
N ASP A 163 4.00 19.89 -10.36
CA ASP A 163 4.46 19.71 -11.75
C ASP A 163 5.44 18.53 -11.91
N GLN A 164 6.23 18.26 -10.85
CA GLN A 164 7.19 17.15 -10.84
C GLN A 164 6.50 15.80 -10.95
N ASP A 165 5.30 15.64 -10.35
CA ASP A 165 4.54 14.38 -10.36
C ASP A 165 4.23 13.91 -11.79
N ILE A 166 3.99 14.85 -12.72
CA ILE A 166 3.72 14.52 -14.11
C ILE A 166 4.96 13.94 -14.78
N SER A 167 6.13 14.53 -14.53
CA SER A 167 7.37 14.02 -15.09
C SER A 167 7.75 12.66 -14.48
N ASP A 168 7.53 12.49 -13.18
CA ASP A 168 7.76 11.24 -12.46
C ASP A 168 6.82 10.13 -12.97
N TYR A 169 5.54 10.44 -13.15
CA TYR A 169 4.57 9.53 -13.74
C TYR A 169 4.96 9.05 -15.14
N LEU A 170 5.35 9.96 -16.02
CA LEU A 170 5.79 9.59 -17.37
C LEU A 170 7.04 8.69 -17.35
N ASN A 171 7.96 8.93 -16.41
CA ASN A 171 9.14 8.07 -16.23
C ASN A 171 8.77 6.70 -15.61
N LEU A 172 7.79 6.64 -14.70
CA LEU A 172 7.25 5.38 -14.19
C LEU A 172 6.69 4.52 -15.33
N LEU A 173 5.93 5.11 -16.27
CA LEU A 173 5.44 4.38 -17.44
C LEU A 173 6.59 3.81 -18.29
N ILE A 174 7.65 4.59 -18.51
CA ILE A 174 8.84 4.13 -19.26
C ILE A 174 9.54 2.99 -18.51
N SER A 175 9.49 2.98 -17.18
CA SER A 175 10.13 1.95 -16.35
C SER A 175 9.36 0.62 -16.29
N ILE A 176 8.17 0.51 -16.88
CA ILE A 176 7.39 -0.75 -16.90
C ILE A 176 8.15 -1.86 -17.63
N GLU A 177 8.80 -1.58 -18.75
CA GLU A 177 9.53 -2.59 -19.50
C GLU A 177 10.66 -3.22 -18.67
N PRO A 178 11.66 -2.49 -18.14
CA PRO A 178 12.71 -3.09 -17.31
C PRO A 178 12.16 -3.75 -16.03
N TYR A 179 11.06 -3.25 -15.49
CA TYR A 179 10.39 -3.86 -14.35
C TYR A 179 9.81 -5.24 -14.70
N PHE A 180 9.09 -5.35 -15.82
CA PHE A 180 8.58 -6.63 -16.31
C PHE A 180 9.69 -7.60 -16.72
N ASP A 181 10.82 -7.10 -17.22
CA ASP A 181 12.01 -7.94 -17.47
C ASP A 181 12.52 -8.58 -16.18
N SER A 182 12.53 -7.84 -15.08
CA SER A 182 12.91 -8.40 -13.78
C SER A 182 11.91 -9.44 -13.27
N ILE A 183 10.62 -9.22 -13.50
CA ILE A 183 9.57 -10.21 -13.18
C ILE A 183 9.74 -11.47 -14.03
N LEU A 184 9.95 -11.35 -15.33
CA LEU A 184 10.18 -12.51 -16.20
C LEU A 184 11.42 -13.30 -15.79
N LYS A 185 12.49 -12.61 -15.35
CA LYS A 185 13.66 -13.27 -14.80
C LYS A 185 13.31 -14.05 -13.52
N PHE A 186 12.55 -13.45 -12.62
CA PHE A 186 12.08 -14.10 -11.40
C PHE A 186 11.20 -15.33 -11.72
N GLU A 187 10.28 -15.23 -12.65
CA GLU A 187 9.45 -16.36 -13.09
C GLU A 187 10.26 -17.47 -13.78
N GLN A 188 11.34 -17.10 -14.50
CA GLN A 188 12.29 -18.09 -15.05
C GLN A 188 13.02 -18.83 -13.91
N GLU A 189 13.50 -18.12 -12.88
CA GLU A 189 14.14 -18.72 -11.71
C GLU A 189 13.16 -19.68 -10.98
N LYS A 190 11.87 -19.32 -10.88
CA LYS A 190 10.80 -20.21 -10.36
C LYS A 190 10.66 -21.45 -11.24
N ALA A 191 10.66 -21.29 -12.56
CA ALA A 191 10.55 -22.41 -13.50
C ALA A 191 11.73 -23.36 -13.38
N ASP A 192 12.95 -22.84 -13.29
CA ASP A 192 14.18 -23.62 -13.12
C ASP A 192 14.21 -24.38 -11.78
N ALA A 193 13.57 -23.81 -10.75
CA ALA A 193 13.41 -24.45 -9.44
C ALA A 193 12.21 -25.41 -9.35
N GLY A 194 11.39 -25.52 -10.40
CA GLY A 194 10.16 -26.31 -10.40
C GLY A 194 9.02 -25.72 -9.57
N LEU A 195 9.03 -24.40 -9.37
CA LEU A 195 8.05 -23.63 -8.57
C LEU A 195 7.10 -22.79 -9.44
N PHE A 196 7.18 -22.92 -10.76
CA PHE A 196 6.37 -22.13 -11.67
C PHE A 196 4.87 -22.47 -11.52
N MET A 197 4.02 -21.49 -11.78
CA MET A 197 2.57 -21.63 -11.70
C MET A 197 2.00 -22.67 -12.66
N SER A 198 0.75 -23.07 -12.45
CA SER A 198 0.03 -23.96 -13.37
C SER A 198 -0.27 -23.27 -14.70
N ASP A 199 -0.37 -24.06 -15.80
CA ASP A 199 -0.74 -23.52 -17.10
C ASP A 199 -2.10 -22.81 -17.08
N ALA A 200 -3.05 -23.30 -16.30
CA ALA A 200 -4.35 -22.66 -16.13
C ALA A 200 -4.26 -21.27 -15.46
N THR A 201 -3.33 -21.09 -14.51
CA THR A 201 -3.05 -19.79 -13.90
C THR A 201 -2.39 -18.86 -14.91
N ALA A 202 -1.37 -19.35 -15.63
CA ALA A 202 -0.70 -18.59 -16.67
C ALA A 202 -1.67 -18.14 -17.78
N ASP A 203 -2.60 -19.01 -18.20
CA ASP A 203 -3.60 -18.68 -19.22
C ASP A 203 -4.51 -17.52 -18.78
N ARG A 204 -4.96 -17.50 -17.52
CA ARG A 204 -5.76 -16.39 -17.00
C ARG A 204 -4.99 -15.07 -16.96
N ILE A 205 -3.72 -15.11 -16.58
CA ILE A 205 -2.85 -13.93 -16.59
C ILE A 205 -2.66 -13.41 -18.03
N LEU A 206 -2.42 -14.32 -18.98
CA LEU A 206 -2.30 -13.99 -20.40
C LEU A 206 -3.59 -13.36 -20.96
N GLU A 207 -4.75 -13.92 -20.60
CA GLU A 207 -6.06 -13.33 -20.96
C GLU A 207 -6.23 -11.91 -20.44
N GLN A 208 -5.86 -11.65 -19.20
CA GLN A 208 -5.91 -10.29 -18.61
C GLN A 208 -4.99 -9.33 -19.35
N CYS A 209 -3.73 -9.71 -19.56
CA CYS A 209 -2.79 -8.88 -20.30
C CYS A 209 -3.30 -8.60 -21.73
N ALA A 210 -3.78 -9.64 -22.44
CA ALA A 210 -4.34 -9.50 -23.79
C ALA A 210 -5.57 -8.58 -23.81
N SER A 211 -6.40 -8.63 -22.77
CA SER A 211 -7.56 -7.76 -22.66
C SER A 211 -7.15 -6.29 -22.45
N PHE A 212 -6.17 -6.04 -21.60
CA PHE A 212 -5.65 -4.68 -21.35
C PHE A 212 -5.06 -4.04 -22.61
N ILE A 213 -4.33 -4.80 -23.44
CA ILE A 213 -3.69 -4.27 -24.67
C ILE A 213 -4.51 -4.46 -25.94
N ARG A 214 -5.77 -4.90 -25.85
CA ARG A 214 -6.61 -5.26 -27.02
C ARG A 214 -6.81 -4.13 -28.00
N ASP A 215 -7.02 -2.92 -27.50
CA ASP A 215 -7.20 -1.69 -28.30
C ASP A 215 -6.27 -0.61 -27.77
N PRO A 216 -5.02 -0.59 -28.23
CA PRO A 216 -3.99 0.34 -27.73
C PRO A 216 -4.38 1.81 -27.85
N GLU A 217 -5.06 2.20 -28.95
CA GLU A 217 -5.46 3.58 -29.22
C GLU A 217 -6.56 4.08 -28.27
N SER A 218 -7.37 3.15 -27.74
CA SER A 218 -8.45 3.39 -26.77
C SER A 218 -8.08 2.93 -25.36
N CYS A 219 -6.78 2.85 -25.04
CA CYS A 219 -6.33 2.52 -23.70
C CYS A 219 -6.84 3.56 -22.70
N TYR A 220 -7.59 3.14 -21.70
CA TYR A 220 -8.21 4.03 -20.69
C TYR A 220 -7.21 4.96 -19.99
N MET A 221 -5.95 4.55 -19.88
CA MET A 221 -4.91 5.39 -19.28
C MET A 221 -4.70 6.68 -20.05
N ILE A 222 -4.99 6.69 -21.36
CA ILE A 222 -4.86 7.89 -22.21
C ILE A 222 -5.91 8.93 -21.81
N ASP A 223 -7.17 8.48 -21.67
CA ASP A 223 -8.29 9.37 -21.33
C ASP A 223 -8.16 9.87 -19.88
N LEU A 224 -7.84 8.97 -18.93
CA LEU A 224 -7.67 9.34 -17.52
C LEU A 224 -6.50 10.31 -17.28
N PHE A 225 -5.41 10.18 -18.02
CA PHE A 225 -4.30 11.15 -17.93
C PHE A 225 -4.77 12.55 -18.38
N ALA A 226 -5.52 12.64 -19.47
CA ALA A 226 -6.05 13.91 -19.96
C ALA A 226 -7.01 14.55 -18.95
N GLU A 227 -7.91 13.77 -18.35
CA GLU A 227 -8.81 14.24 -17.30
C GLU A 227 -8.05 14.77 -16.07
N ARG A 228 -7.05 14.02 -15.58
CA ARG A 228 -6.23 14.45 -14.44
C ARG A 228 -5.41 15.69 -14.72
N LEU A 229 -4.91 15.82 -15.94
CA LEU A 229 -4.15 17.00 -16.35
C LEU A 229 -5.06 18.25 -16.40
N GLU A 230 -6.32 18.08 -16.83
CA GLU A 230 -7.35 19.13 -16.78
C GLU A 230 -7.72 19.48 -15.35
N GLU A 231 -7.94 18.47 -14.47
CA GLU A 231 -8.21 18.69 -13.03
C GLU A 231 -7.06 19.43 -12.33
N TYR A 232 -5.83 19.13 -12.68
CA TYR A 232 -4.65 19.80 -12.13
C TYR A 232 -4.61 21.29 -12.52
N GLY A 233 -5.00 21.64 -13.74
CA GLY A 233 -5.38 22.99 -14.16
C GLY A 233 -4.29 24.05 -14.18
N LYS A 234 -3.01 23.68 -14.04
CA LYS A 234 -1.88 24.64 -14.03
C LYS A 234 -1.23 24.89 -15.38
N PHE A 235 -1.53 24.05 -16.38
CA PHE A 235 -0.95 24.14 -17.72
C PHE A 235 -1.88 24.84 -18.71
N SER A 236 -1.28 25.55 -19.68
CA SER A 236 -1.98 26.08 -20.84
C SER A 236 -2.51 24.94 -21.72
N GLN A 237 -3.48 25.24 -22.58
CA GLN A 237 -4.03 24.24 -23.50
C GLN A 237 -2.92 23.63 -24.40
N GLU A 238 -1.98 24.44 -24.89
CA GLU A 238 -0.88 23.98 -25.74
C GLU A 238 0.06 22.99 -24.98
N GLU A 239 0.36 23.30 -23.71
CA GLU A 239 1.16 22.40 -22.85
C GLU A 239 0.41 21.10 -22.54
N GLN A 240 -0.90 21.17 -22.30
CA GLN A 240 -1.73 19.97 -22.07
C GLN A 240 -1.78 19.08 -23.33
N GLU A 241 -1.96 19.67 -24.51
CA GLU A 241 -1.94 18.94 -25.79
C GLU A 241 -0.60 18.23 -26.01
N GLU A 242 0.54 18.88 -25.71
CA GLU A 242 1.87 18.29 -25.81
C GLU A 242 2.09 17.17 -24.80
N LEU A 243 1.67 17.34 -23.54
CA LEU A 243 1.78 16.31 -22.50
C LEU A 243 0.90 15.10 -22.84
N ASN A 244 -0.32 15.32 -23.31
CA ASN A 244 -1.23 14.25 -23.77
C ASN A 244 -0.65 13.48 -24.95
N ARG A 245 -0.07 14.17 -25.91
CA ARG A 245 0.60 13.54 -27.06
C ARG A 245 1.77 12.67 -26.59
N ARG A 246 2.64 13.22 -25.74
CA ARG A 246 3.79 12.49 -25.17
C ARG A 246 3.35 11.27 -24.36
N HIS A 247 2.33 11.43 -23.53
CA HIS A 247 1.77 10.32 -22.74
C HIS A 247 1.27 9.20 -23.65
N LYS A 248 0.45 9.55 -24.69
CA LYS A 248 -0.05 8.58 -25.65
C LYS A 248 1.08 7.84 -26.38
N GLU A 249 2.13 8.54 -26.79
CA GLU A 249 3.32 7.93 -27.40
C GLU A 249 3.99 6.93 -26.44
N ILE A 250 4.14 7.27 -25.16
CA ILE A 250 4.70 6.35 -24.16
C ILE A 250 3.81 5.12 -23.97
N ILE A 251 2.49 5.29 -23.91
CA ILE A 251 1.57 4.14 -23.82
C ILE A 251 1.78 3.21 -25.02
N LEU A 252 1.74 3.74 -26.24
CA LEU A 252 1.82 2.94 -27.47
C LEU A 252 3.19 2.33 -27.72
N GLU A 253 4.28 3.05 -27.39
CA GLU A 253 5.64 2.64 -27.74
C GLU A 253 6.40 1.94 -26.58
N LYS A 254 5.92 2.05 -25.33
CA LYS A 254 6.60 1.49 -24.16
C LYS A 254 5.70 0.54 -23.39
N VAL A 255 4.51 1.01 -22.96
CA VAL A 255 3.64 0.21 -22.09
C VAL A 255 3.08 -0.98 -22.83
N ILE A 256 2.46 -0.79 -23.99
CA ILE A 256 1.87 -1.89 -24.79
C ILE A 256 2.94 -2.92 -25.16
N PRO A 257 4.12 -2.55 -25.73
CA PRO A 257 5.17 -3.52 -26.01
C PRO A 257 5.72 -4.24 -24.78
N ALA A 258 5.75 -3.60 -23.60
CA ALA A 258 6.16 -4.26 -22.37
C ALA A 258 5.18 -5.39 -21.97
N TYR A 259 3.88 -5.18 -22.11
CA TYR A 259 2.87 -6.23 -21.92
C TYR A 259 2.98 -7.35 -22.96
N GLU A 260 3.20 -7.03 -24.23
CA GLU A 260 3.43 -8.03 -25.27
C GLU A 260 4.65 -8.91 -24.95
N LYS A 261 5.72 -8.30 -24.46
CA LYS A 261 6.96 -8.99 -24.04
C LYS A 261 6.69 -9.86 -22.79
N LEU A 262 5.97 -9.35 -21.79
CA LEU A 262 5.57 -10.11 -20.61
C LEU A 262 4.77 -11.36 -21.01
N MET A 263 3.78 -11.19 -21.88
CA MET A 263 2.97 -12.31 -22.40
C MET A 263 3.80 -13.35 -23.14
N ALA A 264 4.70 -12.90 -24.01
CA ALA A 264 5.58 -13.80 -24.76
C ALA A 264 6.51 -14.61 -23.83
N GLY A 265 7.09 -13.95 -22.82
CA GLY A 265 7.93 -14.58 -21.81
C GLY A 265 7.14 -15.61 -20.97
N LEU A 266 5.97 -15.22 -20.47
CA LEU A 266 5.11 -16.11 -19.69
C LEU A 266 4.62 -17.32 -20.51
N GLN A 267 4.25 -17.09 -21.77
CA GLN A 267 3.88 -18.17 -22.71
C GLN A 267 5.03 -19.16 -22.94
N ALA A 268 6.28 -18.69 -22.98
CA ALA A 268 7.46 -19.54 -23.14
C ALA A 268 7.73 -20.42 -21.91
N LEU A 269 7.32 -19.98 -20.72
CA LEU A 269 7.48 -20.73 -19.47
C LEU A 269 6.36 -21.75 -19.21
N LYS A 270 5.26 -21.72 -19.96
CA LYS A 270 4.18 -22.70 -19.80
C LYS A 270 4.69 -24.12 -20.02
N GLY A 271 4.15 -25.04 -19.26
CA GLY A 271 4.57 -26.44 -19.24
C GLY A 271 5.72 -26.75 -18.28
N SER A 272 6.36 -25.73 -17.68
CA SER A 272 7.38 -25.92 -16.63
C SER A 272 6.77 -26.11 -15.23
N GLY A 273 5.50 -25.80 -15.03
CA GLY A 273 4.79 -26.01 -13.77
C GLY A 273 4.67 -27.49 -13.42
N VAL A 274 5.14 -27.87 -12.22
CA VAL A 274 5.16 -29.27 -11.77
C VAL A 274 3.92 -29.68 -10.99
N SER A 275 3.12 -28.71 -10.50
CA SER A 275 1.96 -28.99 -9.66
C SER A 275 0.83 -27.97 -9.84
N SER A 276 -0.38 -28.49 -9.96
CA SER A 276 -1.63 -27.69 -9.90
C SER A 276 -2.32 -27.77 -8.52
N ARG A 277 -1.66 -28.35 -7.51
CA ARG A 277 -2.26 -28.68 -6.21
C ARG A 277 -1.97 -27.65 -5.10
N GLY A 278 -1.36 -26.52 -5.44
CA GLY A 278 -1.04 -25.43 -4.51
C GLY A 278 0.20 -25.67 -3.66
N LEU A 279 0.44 -24.75 -2.74
CA LEU A 279 1.67 -24.61 -1.95
C LEU A 279 2.12 -25.87 -1.21
N SER A 280 1.18 -26.69 -0.73
CA SER A 280 1.51 -27.93 0.03
C SER A 280 2.33 -28.96 -0.76
N HIS A 281 2.48 -28.78 -2.08
CA HIS A 281 3.21 -29.69 -2.97
C HIS A 281 4.58 -29.12 -3.39
N PHE A 282 4.90 -27.89 -2.95
CA PHE A 282 6.19 -27.28 -3.22
C PHE A 282 7.13 -27.44 -2.01
N PRO A 283 8.43 -27.62 -2.24
CA PRO A 283 9.43 -27.47 -1.19
C PRO A 283 9.30 -26.10 -0.52
N GLY A 284 9.32 -26.04 0.81
CA GLY A 284 9.11 -24.78 1.56
C GLY A 284 7.67 -24.25 1.57
N GLY A 285 6.74 -24.92 0.87
CA GLY A 285 5.38 -24.44 0.71
C GLY A 285 4.59 -24.33 2.01
N LYS A 286 4.89 -25.19 3.01
CA LYS A 286 4.28 -25.08 4.34
C LYS A 286 4.79 -23.83 5.09
N GLU A 287 6.09 -23.64 5.10
CA GLU A 287 6.78 -22.51 5.74
C GLU A 287 6.34 -21.19 5.11
N TYR A 288 6.23 -21.16 3.78
CA TYR A 288 5.71 -20.01 3.05
C TYR A 288 4.23 -19.73 3.38
N TYR A 289 3.40 -20.78 3.49
CA TYR A 289 2.00 -20.60 3.92
C TYR A 289 1.90 -20.03 5.35
N GLU A 290 2.77 -20.44 6.26
CA GLU A 290 2.85 -19.88 7.60
C GLU A 290 3.31 -18.41 7.58
N TYR A 291 4.24 -18.04 6.68
CA TYR A 291 4.60 -16.65 6.42
C TYR A 291 3.40 -15.85 5.91
N LEU A 292 2.69 -16.33 4.88
CA LEU A 292 1.49 -15.67 4.36
C LEU A 292 0.43 -15.47 5.44
N LEU A 293 0.20 -16.47 6.29
CA LEU A 293 -0.76 -16.37 7.37
C LEU A 293 -0.37 -15.26 8.35
N LYS A 294 0.90 -15.18 8.74
CA LYS A 294 1.41 -14.13 9.63
C LYS A 294 1.31 -12.75 8.98
N SER A 295 1.73 -12.61 7.74
CA SER A 295 1.74 -11.34 7.02
C SER A 295 0.34 -10.79 6.77
N GLN A 296 -0.62 -11.66 6.45
CA GLN A 296 -2.00 -11.27 6.13
C GLN A 296 -2.89 -11.05 7.36
N THR A 297 -2.60 -11.73 8.47
CA THR A 297 -3.49 -11.71 9.66
C THR A 297 -2.83 -11.11 10.90
N GLY A 298 -1.52 -10.88 10.90
CA GLY A 298 -0.75 -10.52 12.10
C GLY A 298 -0.73 -11.63 13.16
N SER A 299 -1.19 -12.85 12.85
CA SER A 299 -1.35 -13.94 13.81
C SER A 299 -0.23 -14.95 13.71
N TYR A 300 0.38 -15.27 14.86
CA TYR A 300 1.38 -16.35 15.00
C TYR A 300 0.76 -17.66 15.47
N VAL A 301 -0.56 -17.79 15.42
CA VAL A 301 -1.25 -19.05 15.77
C VAL A 301 -0.87 -20.11 14.75
N PRO A 302 -0.36 -21.29 15.18
CA PRO A 302 -0.06 -22.38 14.26
C PRO A 302 -1.27 -22.78 13.40
N VAL A 303 -1.00 -23.14 12.14
CA VAL A 303 -2.04 -23.45 11.13
C VAL A 303 -3.03 -24.50 11.66
N GLU A 304 -2.55 -25.55 12.31
CA GLU A 304 -3.41 -26.63 12.86
C GLU A 304 -4.35 -26.13 13.97
N GLN A 305 -3.91 -25.16 14.78
CA GLN A 305 -4.78 -24.55 15.79
C GLN A 305 -5.81 -23.64 15.16
N LEU A 306 -5.38 -22.83 14.18
CA LEU A 306 -6.31 -21.95 13.45
C LEU A 306 -7.37 -22.77 12.73
N GLN A 307 -6.99 -23.86 12.04
CA GLN A 307 -7.92 -24.77 11.39
C GLN A 307 -8.94 -25.34 12.38
N LYS A 308 -8.51 -25.79 13.57
CA LYS A 308 -9.43 -26.27 14.61
C LYS A 308 -10.40 -25.19 15.07
N ARG A 309 -9.93 -23.96 15.27
CA ARG A 309 -10.79 -22.83 15.64
C ARG A 309 -11.83 -22.51 14.57
N LEU A 310 -11.38 -22.45 13.30
CA LEU A 310 -12.27 -22.18 12.18
C LEU A 310 -13.32 -23.27 11.98
N LEU A 311 -12.95 -24.56 12.13
CA LEU A 311 -13.90 -25.65 12.06
C LEU A 311 -14.91 -25.62 13.21
N ALA A 312 -14.46 -25.33 14.43
CA ALA A 312 -15.37 -25.17 15.58
C ALA A 312 -16.33 -23.98 15.40
N GLN A 313 -15.83 -22.84 14.89
CA GLN A 313 -16.65 -21.68 14.58
C GLN A 313 -17.68 -21.99 13.49
N LEU A 314 -17.25 -22.67 12.41
CA LEU A 314 -18.16 -23.10 11.35
C LEU A 314 -19.29 -23.98 11.88
N GLU A 315 -18.99 -24.93 12.79
CA GLU A 315 -19.98 -25.79 13.41
C GLU A 315 -20.97 -24.96 14.28
N GLU A 316 -20.49 -24.03 15.06
CA GLU A 316 -21.30 -23.11 15.86
C GLU A 316 -22.21 -22.25 14.99
N ASP A 317 -21.66 -21.64 13.92
CA ASP A 317 -22.41 -20.82 12.96
C ASP A 317 -23.51 -21.63 12.26
N MET A 318 -23.17 -22.85 11.81
CA MET A 318 -24.15 -23.76 11.19
C MET A 318 -25.26 -24.17 12.16
N ASN A 319 -24.95 -24.37 13.44
CA ASN A 319 -25.96 -24.65 14.47
C ASN A 319 -26.84 -23.43 14.73
N THR A 320 -26.25 -22.25 14.79
CA THR A 320 -26.97 -20.97 14.92
C THR A 320 -27.94 -20.77 13.76
N ILE A 321 -27.48 -20.95 12.52
CA ILE A 321 -28.33 -20.87 11.31
C ILE A 321 -29.49 -21.87 11.38
N ARG A 322 -29.24 -23.14 11.79
CA ARG A 322 -30.28 -24.16 11.95
C ARG A 322 -31.33 -23.76 12.99
N LEU A 323 -30.90 -23.18 14.11
CA LEU A 323 -31.81 -22.71 15.16
C LEU A 323 -32.65 -21.52 14.66
N MET A 324 -32.03 -20.54 14.01
CA MET A 324 -32.74 -19.40 13.42
C MET A 324 -33.79 -19.83 12.40
N LEU A 325 -33.46 -20.79 11.52
CA LEU A 325 -34.38 -21.33 10.52
C LEU A 325 -35.52 -22.15 11.16
N LYS A 326 -35.25 -22.81 12.28
CA LYS A 326 -36.28 -23.54 13.05
C LYS A 326 -37.25 -22.59 13.74
N GLU A 327 -36.73 -21.51 14.34
CA GLU A 327 -37.55 -20.48 14.99
C GLU A 327 -38.31 -19.58 14.00
N GLN A 328 -37.69 -19.31 12.86
CA GLN A 328 -38.24 -18.44 11.82
C GLN A 328 -38.19 -19.12 10.44
N PRO A 329 -39.08 -20.09 10.14
CA PRO A 329 -39.05 -20.84 8.86
C PRO A 329 -39.23 -19.94 7.62
N SER A 330 -39.78 -18.73 7.80
CA SER A 330 -39.94 -17.75 6.73
C SER A 330 -38.60 -17.14 6.25
N LEU A 331 -37.53 -17.24 7.06
CA LEU A 331 -36.20 -16.72 6.69
C LEU A 331 -35.65 -17.44 5.43
N LEU A 332 -35.81 -18.76 5.35
CA LEU A 332 -35.35 -19.51 4.18
C LEU A 332 -36.03 -19.01 2.90
N ARG A 333 -37.32 -18.71 2.98
CA ARG A 333 -38.10 -18.16 1.85
C ARG A 333 -37.63 -16.75 1.48
N LYS A 334 -37.32 -15.92 2.46
CA LYS A 334 -36.77 -14.58 2.22
C LYS A 334 -35.40 -14.63 1.57
N LEU A 335 -34.52 -15.52 2.07
CA LEU A 335 -33.17 -15.71 1.50
C LEU A 335 -33.23 -16.22 0.03
N THR A 336 -34.13 -17.18 -0.25
CA THR A 336 -34.25 -17.73 -1.61
C THR A 336 -35.05 -16.84 -2.58
N ALA A 337 -35.92 -15.96 -2.06
CA ALA A 337 -36.64 -14.99 -2.88
C ALA A 337 -35.83 -13.73 -3.22
N GLY A 338 -34.65 -13.61 -2.65
CA GLY A 338 -33.86 -12.38 -2.66
C GLY A 338 -34.33 -11.40 -1.57
N VAL A 339 -33.43 -10.57 -1.12
CA VAL A 339 -33.73 -9.47 -0.19
C VAL A 339 -33.95 -8.24 -1.04
N ASP A 340 -35.16 -7.64 -0.98
CA ASP A 340 -35.37 -6.29 -1.49
C ASP A 340 -34.52 -5.33 -0.67
N LEU A 341 -33.34 -5.02 -1.18
CA LEU A 341 -32.51 -3.98 -0.61
C LEU A 341 -33.10 -2.62 -0.97
N PRO A 342 -33.14 -1.68 -0.02
CA PRO A 342 -33.53 -0.32 -0.33
C PRO A 342 -32.63 0.22 -1.45
N ASP A 343 -33.23 0.92 -2.41
CA ASP A 343 -32.49 1.61 -3.47
C ASP A 343 -31.77 2.82 -2.84
N PHE A 344 -30.56 2.57 -2.36
CA PHE A 344 -29.66 3.60 -1.85
C PHE A 344 -28.56 3.85 -2.86
N SER A 345 -28.31 5.14 -3.16
CA SER A 345 -27.04 5.49 -3.77
C SER A 345 -25.90 5.15 -2.78
N PRO A 346 -24.68 4.82 -3.26
CA PRO A 346 -23.54 4.55 -2.39
C PRO A 346 -23.29 5.64 -1.35
N GLU A 347 -23.41 6.91 -1.72
CA GLU A 347 -23.23 8.06 -0.83
C GLU A 347 -24.25 8.05 0.32
N LYS A 348 -25.49 7.70 0.02
CA LYS A 348 -26.56 7.61 1.02
C LYS A 348 -26.35 6.40 1.91
N ALA A 349 -25.88 5.27 1.37
CA ALA A 349 -25.54 4.07 2.14
C ALA A 349 -24.45 4.37 3.16
N LEU A 350 -23.39 5.06 2.76
CA LEU A 350 -22.27 5.45 3.64
C LEU A 350 -22.73 6.35 4.77
N SER A 351 -23.54 7.39 4.46
CA SER A 351 -24.08 8.29 5.49
C SER A 351 -24.97 7.56 6.50
N VAL A 352 -25.79 6.60 6.05
CA VAL A 352 -26.63 5.77 6.93
C VAL A 352 -25.77 4.83 7.78
N LEU A 353 -24.72 4.25 7.21
CA LEU A 353 -23.79 3.38 7.93
C LEU A 353 -23.03 4.14 9.00
N GLN A 354 -22.50 5.32 8.72
CA GLN A 354 -21.83 6.17 9.72
C GLN A 354 -22.70 6.42 10.96
N GLN A 355 -23.99 6.69 10.74
CA GLN A 355 -24.94 6.91 11.85
C GLN A 355 -25.20 5.63 12.65
N LYS A 356 -25.24 4.47 11.99
CA LYS A 356 -25.56 3.19 12.64
C LYS A 356 -24.39 2.59 13.42
N ILE A 357 -23.17 2.75 12.93
CA ILE A 357 -21.97 2.17 13.57
C ILE A 357 -21.55 2.91 14.86
N ALA A 358 -22.05 4.13 15.07
CA ALA A 358 -21.69 4.95 16.22
C ALA A 358 -21.97 4.29 17.59
N GLY A 359 -22.84 3.28 17.65
CA GLY A 359 -23.14 2.51 18.87
C GLY A 359 -22.22 1.30 19.08
N ASP A 360 -21.60 0.80 18.01
CA ASP A 360 -20.87 -0.47 18.01
C ASP A 360 -19.35 -0.28 17.86
N PHE A 361 -18.92 0.92 17.41
CA PHE A 361 -17.51 1.24 17.20
C PHE A 361 -17.11 2.50 17.99
N PRO A 362 -15.83 2.62 18.38
CA PRO A 362 -15.30 3.86 18.96
C PRO A 362 -15.58 5.06 18.06
N ALA A 363 -15.84 6.20 18.67
CA ALA A 363 -16.00 7.44 17.93
C ALA A 363 -14.69 7.77 17.19
N LEU A 364 -14.78 7.95 15.89
CA LEU A 364 -13.70 8.46 15.04
C LEU A 364 -13.84 9.98 14.93
N GLU A 365 -12.74 10.66 14.69
CA GLU A 365 -12.76 12.06 14.27
C GLU A 365 -13.57 12.19 12.98
N GLU A 366 -14.15 13.37 12.74
CA GLU A 366 -14.89 13.65 11.51
C GLU A 366 -13.96 13.39 10.30
N THR A 367 -14.33 12.41 9.50
CA THR A 367 -13.56 12.00 8.33
C THR A 367 -14.36 12.29 7.08
N ASP A 368 -13.83 13.15 6.23
CA ASP A 368 -14.41 13.42 4.92
C ASP A 368 -14.17 12.24 3.98
N PHE A 369 -15.18 11.91 3.20
CA PHE A 369 -15.06 10.91 2.15
C PHE A 369 -15.77 11.38 0.85
N GLN A 370 -15.27 10.89 -0.27
CA GLN A 370 -15.86 11.07 -1.58
C GLN A 370 -16.17 9.71 -2.21
N VAL A 371 -17.28 9.63 -2.91
CA VAL A 371 -17.59 8.48 -3.76
C VAL A 371 -17.22 8.86 -5.19
N ARG A 372 -16.40 8.05 -5.82
CA ARG A 372 -16.08 8.13 -7.24
C ARG A 372 -16.52 6.85 -7.93
N TYR A 373 -16.80 6.94 -9.20
CA TYR A 373 -17.15 5.77 -10.00
C TYR A 373 -15.95 5.36 -10.83
N VAL A 374 -15.73 4.06 -10.91
CA VAL A 374 -14.73 3.47 -11.79
C VAL A 374 -15.04 3.87 -13.23
N HIS A 375 -14.00 4.15 -14.02
CA HIS A 375 -14.15 4.41 -15.45
C HIS A 375 -14.71 3.15 -16.16
N GLU A 376 -15.63 3.33 -17.11
CA GLU A 376 -16.35 2.24 -17.78
C GLU A 376 -15.40 1.15 -18.35
N SER A 377 -14.26 1.57 -18.91
CA SER A 377 -13.27 0.63 -19.48
C SER A 377 -12.53 -0.24 -18.45
N MET A 378 -12.62 0.11 -17.15
CA MET A 378 -12.00 -0.64 -16.05
C MET A 378 -12.99 -1.54 -15.30
N GLU A 379 -14.28 -1.41 -15.55
CA GLU A 379 -15.35 -2.07 -14.79
C GLU A 379 -15.24 -3.60 -14.82
N ASP A 380 -14.79 -4.17 -15.92
CA ASP A 380 -14.63 -5.63 -16.08
C ASP A 380 -13.44 -6.21 -15.28
N TYR A 381 -12.53 -5.38 -14.79
CA TYR A 381 -11.28 -5.79 -14.16
C TYR A 381 -11.20 -5.48 -12.68
N LEU A 382 -12.08 -4.64 -12.17
CA LEU A 382 -12.03 -4.15 -10.79
C LEU A 382 -13.13 -4.74 -9.92
N SER A 383 -12.83 -4.82 -8.63
CA SER A 383 -13.79 -5.21 -7.60
C SER A 383 -15.03 -4.29 -7.61
N PRO A 384 -16.19 -4.76 -7.11
CA PRO A 384 -17.40 -3.95 -7.03
C PRO A 384 -17.25 -2.62 -6.29
N ALA A 385 -16.33 -2.58 -5.35
CA ALA A 385 -15.90 -1.36 -4.67
C ALA A 385 -14.49 -1.53 -4.12
N PHE A 386 -13.73 -0.44 -4.08
CA PHE A 386 -12.42 -0.39 -3.40
C PHE A 386 -12.18 0.99 -2.81
N TYR A 387 -11.22 1.06 -1.92
CA TYR A 387 -10.86 2.26 -1.18
C TYR A 387 -9.38 2.57 -1.41
N LEU A 388 -9.08 3.83 -1.72
CA LEU A 388 -7.72 4.35 -1.75
C LEU A 388 -7.49 5.28 -0.57
N THR A 389 -6.49 4.94 0.22
CA THR A 389 -6.04 5.76 1.35
C THR A 389 -5.36 7.02 0.79
N PRO A 390 -5.75 8.22 1.22
CA PRO A 390 -5.04 9.43 0.84
C PRO A 390 -3.64 9.46 1.46
N PRO A 391 -2.69 10.21 0.86
CA PRO A 391 -1.38 10.43 1.46
C PRO A 391 -1.48 11.01 2.88
N LEU A 392 -0.54 10.64 3.74
CA LEU A 392 -0.55 10.96 5.17
C LEU A 392 -0.41 12.46 5.49
N ASP A 393 0.13 13.23 4.55
CA ASP A 393 0.41 14.66 4.69
C ASP A 393 -0.63 15.56 4.02
N THR A 394 -1.69 15.00 3.46
CA THR A 394 -2.79 15.76 2.87
C THR A 394 -4.02 15.73 3.77
N GLY A 395 -4.80 16.82 3.73
CA GLY A 395 -6.18 16.83 4.23
C GLY A 395 -7.18 16.34 3.19
N SER A 396 -6.73 15.56 2.21
CA SER A 396 -7.59 15.04 1.13
C SER A 396 -8.63 14.09 1.69
N PRO A 397 -9.87 14.11 1.18
CA PRO A 397 -10.90 13.17 1.62
C PRO A 397 -10.53 11.74 1.23
N ASN A 398 -11.02 10.79 2.01
CA ASN A 398 -10.95 9.37 1.64
C ASN A 398 -11.78 9.11 0.39
N VAL A 399 -11.24 8.37 -0.58
CA VAL A 399 -11.92 8.09 -1.84
C VAL A 399 -12.40 6.64 -1.87
N ILE A 400 -13.69 6.45 -2.06
CA ILE A 400 -14.33 5.15 -2.23
C ILE A 400 -14.76 5.04 -3.68
N TYR A 401 -14.18 4.08 -4.39
CA TYR A 401 -14.52 3.80 -5.78
C TYR A 401 -15.62 2.75 -5.87
N ILE A 402 -16.63 3.02 -6.69
CA ILE A 402 -17.75 2.12 -6.95
C ILE A 402 -17.70 1.67 -8.41
N ASN A 403 -17.69 0.37 -8.62
CA ASN A 403 -17.81 -0.25 -9.93
C ASN A 403 -19.30 -0.43 -10.27
N ARG A 404 -19.77 0.16 -11.37
CA ARG A 404 -21.17 0.11 -11.80
C ARG A 404 -21.56 -1.20 -12.47
N SER A 405 -20.60 -1.98 -12.96
CA SER A 405 -20.91 -3.26 -13.61
C SER A 405 -21.54 -4.26 -12.65
N GLY A 406 -21.33 -4.10 -11.35
CA GLY A 406 -21.80 -5.03 -10.32
C GLY A 406 -21.16 -6.43 -10.40
N ARG A 407 -20.25 -6.65 -11.36
CA ARG A 407 -19.51 -7.90 -11.50
C ARG A 407 -18.39 -7.94 -10.49
N ASN A 408 -18.09 -9.11 -9.99
CA ASN A 408 -16.91 -9.37 -9.17
C ASN A 408 -15.98 -10.29 -9.96
N PRO A 409 -14.93 -9.76 -10.60
CA PRO A 409 -14.02 -10.56 -11.42
C PRO A 409 -13.26 -11.64 -10.61
N ASN A 410 -13.29 -11.54 -9.28
CA ASN A 410 -12.68 -12.53 -8.40
C ASN A 410 -13.61 -13.71 -8.05
N LEU A 411 -14.87 -13.68 -8.47
CA LEU A 411 -15.85 -14.73 -8.21
C LEU A 411 -16.26 -15.52 -9.47
N GLU A 412 -15.86 -15.07 -10.64
CA GLU A 412 -16.01 -15.77 -11.94
C GLU A 412 -14.71 -16.52 -12.29
#